data_9d5f6188a21105653651be270a1f7101
#
_entry.id   9d5f6188a21105653651be270a1f7101
#
_cell.length_a   1.000
_cell.length_b   1.000
_cell.length_c   1.000
_cell.angle_alpha   90.00
_cell.angle_beta   90.00
_cell.angle_gamma   90.00
#
_symmetry.space_group_name_H-M   'P 1'
#
loop_
_entity.id
_entity.type
_entity.pdbx_description
1 polymer ?
#
loop_
_entity_poly.entity_id
_entity_poly.type
_entity_poly.pdbx_seq_one_letter_code
_entity_poly.pdbx_strand_id
1 'polypeptide(L)'
;MDSLYSRYANGLFSIALEENKVDLYRKRIKMIKNVFEENDDFLHLLSSCFISNEEKDEIIDKVFKSEEEYIRNFIKIIFINKRGNCLIKILNEFIKTCNENLNIKDGVIYSINKLSNEQIEKIQESLSTRLNCKVELTNSLDEKLLGGVKVSIEDKIFDGSIKNKLEKLKESLISGGN
;
A
#
# COMPACT_ATOMS: atom_id res chain seq x y z
N MET A 1 22.54 -8.64 -0.16
CA MET A 1 22.88 -7.20 -0.05
C MET A 1 21.61 -6.44 0.26
N ASP A 2 21.51 -5.84 1.42
CA ASP A 2 20.37 -4.98 1.74
C ASP A 2 20.34 -3.81 0.78
N SER A 3 19.21 -3.63 0.10
CA SER A 3 19.03 -2.51 -0.80
C SER A 3 19.09 -1.19 -0.01
N LEU A 4 19.39 -0.08 -0.68
CA LEU A 4 19.32 1.24 -0.05
C LEU A 4 17.96 1.44 0.64
N TYR A 5 16.89 0.98 0.01
CA TYR A 5 15.51 1.14 0.48
C TYR A 5 15.27 0.36 1.77
N SER A 6 15.77 -0.89 1.84
CA SER A 6 15.66 -1.73 3.04
C SER A 6 16.39 -1.13 4.24
N ARG A 7 17.54 -0.47 4.03
CA ARG A 7 18.27 0.18 5.14
C ARG A 7 17.46 1.31 5.79
N TYR A 8 16.84 2.17 4.97
CA TYR A 8 15.95 3.22 5.48
C TYR A 8 14.71 2.63 6.16
N ALA A 9 14.06 1.68 5.49
CA ALA A 9 12.88 1.01 6.00
C ALA A 9 13.13 0.32 7.35
N ASN A 10 14.22 -0.44 7.47
CA ASN A 10 14.60 -1.12 8.71
C ASN A 10 14.91 -0.14 9.85
N GLY A 11 15.51 1.02 9.54
CA GLY A 11 15.75 2.06 10.55
C GLY A 11 14.47 2.55 11.22
N LEU A 12 13.46 2.93 10.43
CA LEU A 12 12.16 3.35 10.96
C LEU A 12 11.40 2.18 11.61
N PHE A 13 11.52 0.97 11.03
CA PHE A 13 10.86 -0.21 11.56
C PHE A 13 11.39 -0.60 12.96
N SER A 14 12.70 -0.47 13.20
CA SER A 14 13.27 -0.70 14.54
C SER A 14 12.66 0.23 15.59
N ILE A 15 12.50 1.52 15.27
CA ILE A 15 11.84 2.50 16.14
C ILE A 15 10.38 2.11 16.40
N ALA A 16 9.65 1.73 15.33
CA ALA A 16 8.26 1.31 15.45
C ALA A 16 8.08 0.05 16.32
N LEU A 17 9.06 -0.86 16.29
CA LEU A 17 9.11 -2.05 17.17
C LEU A 17 9.38 -1.65 18.62
N GLU A 18 10.38 -0.80 18.88
CA GLU A 18 10.72 -0.34 20.23
C GLU A 18 9.56 0.39 20.90
N GLU A 19 8.81 1.18 20.14
CA GLU A 19 7.62 1.85 20.63
C GLU A 19 6.36 0.97 20.70
N ASN A 20 6.41 -0.27 20.19
CA ASN A 20 5.23 -1.16 20.05
C ASN A 20 4.10 -0.54 19.21
N LYS A 21 4.44 0.24 18.18
CA LYS A 21 3.50 0.98 17.35
C LYS A 21 3.59 0.62 15.85
N VAL A 22 3.99 -0.60 15.51
CA VAL A 22 4.23 -1.01 14.12
C VAL A 22 2.99 -0.78 13.22
N ASP A 23 1.78 -1.16 13.67
CA ASP A 23 0.55 -0.95 12.88
C ASP A 23 0.20 0.53 12.74
N LEU A 24 0.43 1.34 13.77
CA LEU A 24 0.22 2.79 13.72
C LEU A 24 1.15 3.43 12.67
N TYR A 25 2.45 3.16 12.76
CA TYR A 25 3.44 3.69 11.81
C TYR A 25 3.14 3.24 10.38
N ARG A 26 2.78 1.97 10.19
CA ARG A 26 2.37 1.42 8.90
C ARG A 26 1.20 2.20 8.28
N LYS A 27 0.13 2.43 9.06
CA LYS A 27 -1.03 3.18 8.61
C LYS A 27 -0.69 4.62 8.26
N ARG A 28 0.10 5.30 9.10
CA ARG A 28 0.55 6.67 8.86
C ARG A 28 1.41 6.78 7.61
N ILE A 29 2.37 5.88 7.43
CA ILE A 29 3.22 5.84 6.23
C ILE A 29 2.40 5.55 4.97
N LYS A 30 1.36 4.69 5.02
CA LYS A 30 0.43 4.50 3.90
C LYS A 30 -0.29 5.81 3.53
N MET A 31 -0.77 6.57 4.51
CA MET A 31 -1.42 7.87 4.26
C MET A 31 -0.44 8.87 3.65
N ILE A 32 0.76 8.98 4.20
CA ILE A 32 1.82 9.86 3.68
C ILE A 32 2.21 9.49 2.25
N LYS A 33 2.35 8.19 1.97
CA LYS A 33 2.61 7.69 0.62
C LYS A 33 1.56 8.16 -0.37
N ASN A 34 0.26 8.03 -0.03
CA ASN A 34 -0.84 8.48 -0.88
C ASN A 34 -0.76 10.00 -1.14
N VAL A 35 -0.43 10.80 -0.11
CA VAL A 35 -0.24 12.26 -0.29
C VAL A 35 0.83 12.55 -1.35
N PHE A 36 1.94 11.84 -1.34
CA PHE A 36 3.01 12.04 -2.33
C PHE A 36 2.66 11.46 -3.70
N GLU A 37 1.92 10.36 -3.79
CA GLU A 37 1.47 9.76 -5.06
C GLU A 37 0.38 10.59 -5.75
N GLU A 38 -0.47 11.29 -4.97
CA GLU A 38 -1.49 12.18 -5.50
C GLU A 38 -0.96 13.59 -5.83
N ASN A 39 0.25 13.95 -5.37
CA ASN A 39 0.82 15.27 -5.50
C ASN A 39 2.29 15.20 -5.97
N ASP A 40 2.51 14.84 -7.23
CA ASP A 40 3.84 14.76 -7.82
C ASP A 40 4.61 16.09 -7.73
N ASP A 41 3.93 17.22 -7.88
CA ASP A 41 4.53 18.56 -7.75
C ASP A 41 5.11 18.80 -6.35
N PHE A 42 4.47 18.27 -5.32
CA PHE A 42 4.97 18.35 -3.94
C PHE A 42 6.25 17.52 -3.75
N LEU A 43 6.29 16.33 -4.33
CA LEU A 43 7.50 15.49 -4.32
C LEU A 43 8.65 16.16 -5.08
N HIS A 44 8.36 16.75 -6.24
CA HIS A 44 9.34 17.48 -7.05
C HIS A 44 9.85 18.72 -6.31
N LEU A 45 8.97 19.48 -5.67
CA LEU A 45 9.32 20.66 -4.88
C LEU A 45 10.34 20.29 -3.79
N LEU A 46 10.05 19.29 -2.97
CA LEU A 46 10.93 18.85 -1.88
C LEU A 46 12.24 18.19 -2.41
N SER A 47 12.20 17.62 -3.61
CA SER A 47 13.40 17.03 -4.25
C SER A 47 14.29 18.08 -4.91
N SER A 48 13.81 19.31 -5.08
CA SER A 48 14.51 20.39 -5.75
C SER A 48 15.77 20.81 -5.01
N CYS A 49 16.80 21.18 -5.78
CA CYS A 49 18.04 21.77 -5.24
C CYS A 49 17.88 23.28 -4.92
N PHE A 50 16.79 23.91 -5.39
CA PHE A 50 16.55 25.36 -5.22
C PHE A 50 15.98 25.70 -3.84
N ILE A 51 15.53 24.70 -3.08
CA ILE A 51 15.00 24.86 -1.72
C ILE A 51 16.08 24.37 -0.74
N SER A 52 16.38 25.19 0.27
CA SER A 52 17.33 24.84 1.33
C SER A 52 16.81 23.69 2.20
N ASN A 53 17.68 23.03 2.94
CA ASN A 53 17.26 21.96 3.84
C ASN A 53 16.36 22.49 4.95
N GLU A 54 16.63 23.69 5.46
CA GLU A 54 15.84 24.37 6.48
C GLU A 54 14.41 24.63 5.99
N GLU A 55 14.25 25.13 4.76
CA GLU A 55 12.92 25.33 4.15
C GLU A 55 12.18 24.02 3.95
N LYS A 56 12.86 22.95 3.52
CA LYS A 56 12.25 21.61 3.40
C LYS A 56 11.76 21.10 4.75
N ASP A 57 12.55 21.26 5.78
CA ASP A 57 12.20 20.86 7.14
C ASP A 57 10.97 21.61 7.66
N GLU A 58 10.90 22.92 7.42
CA GLU A 58 9.71 23.72 7.78
C GLU A 58 8.46 23.28 7.02
N ILE A 59 8.59 22.98 5.72
CA ILE A 59 7.46 22.52 4.89
C ILE A 59 6.95 21.17 5.42
N ILE A 60 7.87 20.23 5.68
CA ILE A 60 7.53 18.90 6.20
C ILE A 60 6.86 19.02 7.56
N ASP A 61 7.39 19.84 8.46
CA ASP A 61 6.79 20.06 9.79
C ASP A 61 5.42 20.70 9.72
N LYS A 62 5.17 21.59 8.78
CA LYS A 62 3.85 22.21 8.58
C LYS A 62 2.83 21.23 8.00
N VAL A 63 3.22 20.49 6.96
CA VAL A 63 2.31 19.56 6.24
C VAL A 63 1.99 18.33 7.11
N PHE A 64 2.99 17.77 7.78
CA PHE A 64 2.85 16.56 8.58
C PHE A 64 2.84 16.83 10.08
N LYS A 65 2.35 18.01 10.51
CA LYS A 65 2.31 18.43 11.92
C LYS A 65 1.61 17.44 12.86
N SER A 66 0.61 16.73 12.35
CA SER A 66 -0.16 15.72 13.11
C SER A 66 0.53 14.35 13.22
N GLU A 67 1.64 14.17 12.51
CA GLU A 67 2.34 12.90 12.49
C GLU A 67 3.37 12.82 13.62
N GLU A 68 3.72 11.57 13.99
CA GLU A 68 4.75 11.28 14.99
C GLU A 68 6.10 11.91 14.60
N GLU A 69 6.86 12.39 15.59
CA GLU A 69 8.12 13.07 15.35
C GLU A 69 9.13 12.22 14.57
N TYR A 70 9.23 10.92 14.90
CA TYR A 70 10.11 10.00 14.19
C TYR A 70 9.73 9.83 12.71
N ILE A 71 8.45 9.84 12.39
CA ILE A 71 7.97 9.77 11.00
C ILE A 71 8.37 11.03 10.23
N ARG A 72 8.18 12.21 10.82
CA ARG A 72 8.61 13.48 10.21
C ARG A 72 10.12 13.52 9.99
N ASN A 73 10.89 13.15 11.01
CA ASN A 73 12.34 13.10 10.92
C ASN A 73 12.82 12.09 9.87
N PHE A 74 12.14 10.96 9.74
CA PHE A 74 12.42 9.97 8.70
C PHE A 74 12.26 10.57 7.29
N ILE A 75 11.18 11.31 7.04
CA ILE A 75 10.95 11.99 5.76
C ILE A 75 12.02 13.03 5.50
N LYS A 76 12.35 13.88 6.51
CA LYS A 76 13.41 14.90 6.42
C LYS A 76 14.74 14.28 6.02
N ILE A 77 15.16 13.21 6.69
CA ILE A 77 16.42 12.50 6.41
C ILE A 77 16.50 12.02 4.96
N ILE A 78 15.38 11.56 4.37
CA ILE A 78 15.34 11.12 2.97
C ILE A 78 15.63 12.30 2.03
N PHE A 79 15.02 13.46 2.26
CA PHE A 79 15.22 14.65 1.43
C PHE A 79 16.58 15.31 1.64
N ILE A 80 17.09 15.42 2.88
CA ILE A 80 18.44 15.91 3.20
C ILE A 80 19.50 15.08 2.47
N ASN A 81 19.33 13.77 2.43
CA ASN A 81 20.22 12.85 1.72
C ASN A 81 20.00 12.83 0.20
N LYS A 82 19.18 13.76 -0.35
CA LYS A 82 18.88 13.86 -1.79
C LYS A 82 18.29 12.55 -2.36
N ARG A 83 17.48 11.83 -1.57
CA ARG A 83 16.82 10.57 -1.93
C ARG A 83 15.31 10.72 -2.20
N GLY A 84 14.83 11.94 -2.41
CA GLY A 84 13.42 12.22 -2.70
C GLY A 84 12.85 11.36 -3.84
N ASN A 85 13.60 11.17 -4.93
CA ASN A 85 13.21 10.31 -6.06
C ASN A 85 13.05 8.82 -5.67
N CYS A 86 13.55 8.41 -4.51
CA CYS A 86 13.42 7.05 -3.99
C CYS A 86 12.36 6.95 -2.89
N LEU A 87 11.72 8.07 -2.49
CA LEU A 87 10.82 8.12 -1.35
C LEU A 87 9.75 7.04 -1.41
N ILE A 88 8.98 6.99 -2.50
CA ILE A 88 7.90 6.00 -2.66
C ILE A 88 8.41 4.55 -2.54
N LYS A 89 9.59 4.26 -3.08
CA LYS A 89 10.19 2.92 -2.97
C LYS A 89 10.58 2.58 -1.53
N ILE A 90 11.11 3.57 -0.80
CA ILE A 90 11.47 3.43 0.62
C ILE A 90 10.21 3.21 1.47
N LEU A 91 9.15 4.00 1.24
CA LEU A 91 7.88 3.86 1.96
C LEU A 91 7.22 2.50 1.68
N ASN A 92 7.26 2.03 0.42
CA ASN A 92 6.74 0.70 0.07
C ASN A 92 7.52 -0.42 0.77
N GLU A 93 8.84 -0.33 0.85
CA GLU A 93 9.66 -1.32 1.55
C GLU A 93 9.37 -1.33 3.05
N PHE A 94 9.17 -0.16 3.68
CA PHE A 94 8.75 -0.06 5.06
C PHE A 94 7.38 -0.72 5.30
N ILE A 95 6.38 -0.41 4.45
CA ILE A 95 5.05 -1.00 4.54
C ILE A 95 5.13 -2.52 4.42
N LYS A 96 5.94 -3.01 3.47
CA LYS A 96 6.16 -4.45 3.26
C LYS A 96 6.75 -5.11 4.52
N THR A 97 7.80 -4.53 5.11
CA THR A 97 8.43 -5.03 6.35
C THR A 97 7.43 -5.07 7.51
N CYS A 98 6.61 -4.03 7.66
CA CYS A 98 5.55 -4.01 8.67
C CYS A 98 4.49 -5.10 8.41
N ASN A 99 4.07 -5.29 7.16
CA ASN A 99 3.10 -6.30 6.76
C ASN A 99 3.59 -7.72 7.06
N GLU A 100 4.85 -8.01 6.76
CA GLU A 100 5.48 -9.29 7.08
C GLU A 100 5.48 -9.55 8.59
N ASN A 101 5.85 -8.54 9.40
CA ASN A 101 5.86 -8.64 10.86
C ASN A 101 4.46 -8.86 11.45
N LEU A 102 3.45 -8.18 10.92
CA LEU A 102 2.07 -8.23 11.41
C LEU A 102 1.25 -9.37 10.78
N ASN A 103 1.84 -10.17 9.89
CA ASN A 103 1.16 -11.19 9.09
C ASN A 103 -0.07 -10.61 8.35
N ILE A 104 0.13 -9.44 7.71
CA ILE A 104 -0.89 -8.77 6.91
C ILE A 104 -0.54 -8.90 5.43
N LYS A 105 -1.55 -9.08 4.59
CA LYS A 105 -1.42 -9.03 3.13
C LYS A 105 -2.28 -7.92 2.57
N ASP A 106 -1.64 -7.00 1.86
CA ASP A 106 -2.33 -5.95 1.13
C ASP A 106 -2.75 -6.46 -0.24
N GLY A 107 -3.92 -6.01 -0.69
CA GLY A 107 -4.42 -6.34 -2.02
C GLY A 107 -5.35 -5.27 -2.59
N VAL A 108 -5.72 -5.46 -3.85
CA VAL A 108 -6.62 -4.57 -4.58
C VAL A 108 -7.84 -5.36 -5.04
N ILE A 109 -9.02 -4.82 -4.77
CA ILE A 109 -10.29 -5.31 -5.34
C ILE A 109 -10.61 -4.46 -6.56
N TYR A 110 -10.69 -5.09 -7.71
CA TYR A 110 -11.18 -4.46 -8.93
C TYR A 110 -12.68 -4.73 -9.08
N SER A 111 -13.45 -3.69 -9.33
CA SER A 111 -14.90 -3.74 -9.52
C SER A 111 -15.37 -2.68 -10.51
N ILE A 112 -16.55 -2.84 -11.10
CA ILE A 112 -17.12 -1.83 -12.02
C ILE A 112 -17.53 -0.57 -11.26
N ASN A 113 -18.15 -0.75 -10.10
CA ASN A 113 -18.63 0.33 -9.25
C ASN A 113 -17.89 0.32 -7.92
N LYS A 114 -17.83 1.47 -7.26
CA LYS A 114 -17.27 1.57 -5.91
C LYS A 114 -18.04 0.66 -4.94
N LEU A 115 -17.32 -0.21 -4.27
CA LEU A 115 -17.88 -1.12 -3.27
C LEU A 115 -18.12 -0.39 -1.95
N SER A 116 -19.16 -0.83 -1.21
CA SER A 116 -19.36 -0.37 0.15
C SER A 116 -18.31 -0.98 1.10
N ASN A 117 -18.10 -0.34 2.25
CA ASN A 117 -17.16 -0.84 3.25
C ASN A 117 -17.57 -2.26 3.71
N GLU A 118 -18.85 -2.52 3.92
CA GLU A 118 -19.38 -3.84 4.29
C GLU A 118 -19.06 -4.93 3.25
N GLN A 119 -19.10 -4.57 1.95
CA GLN A 119 -18.75 -5.51 0.89
C GLN A 119 -17.27 -5.84 0.89
N ILE A 120 -16.43 -4.82 1.10
CA ILE A 120 -14.97 -4.98 1.19
C ILE A 120 -14.63 -5.84 2.41
N GLU A 121 -15.20 -5.55 3.58
CA GLU A 121 -14.98 -6.30 4.82
C GLU A 121 -15.32 -7.78 4.68
N LYS A 122 -16.48 -8.12 4.10
CA LYS A 122 -16.85 -9.52 3.85
C LYS A 122 -15.86 -10.26 2.97
N ILE A 123 -15.34 -9.59 1.94
CA ILE A 123 -14.32 -10.18 1.05
C ILE A 123 -13.00 -10.34 1.80
N GLN A 124 -12.60 -9.36 2.60
CA GLN A 124 -11.39 -9.42 3.44
C GLN A 124 -11.46 -10.58 4.45
N GLU A 125 -12.57 -10.75 5.13
CA GLU A 125 -12.78 -11.85 6.08
C GLU A 125 -12.67 -13.23 5.42
N SER A 126 -13.34 -13.39 4.27
CA SER A 126 -13.31 -14.63 3.50
C SER A 126 -11.88 -14.98 3.03
N LEU A 127 -11.15 -13.99 2.54
CA LEU A 127 -9.78 -14.18 2.07
C LEU A 127 -8.80 -14.35 3.25
N SER A 128 -9.01 -13.66 4.37
CA SER A 128 -8.20 -13.80 5.58
C SER A 128 -8.28 -15.23 6.14
N THR A 129 -9.47 -15.80 6.18
CA THR A 129 -9.68 -17.21 6.58
C THR A 129 -8.99 -18.17 5.63
N ARG A 130 -9.11 -17.94 4.30
CA ARG A 130 -8.52 -18.80 3.28
C ARG A 130 -6.98 -18.74 3.23
N LEU A 131 -6.41 -17.57 3.52
CA LEU A 131 -4.96 -17.33 3.46
C LEU A 131 -4.27 -17.47 4.81
N ASN A 132 -5.05 -17.68 5.89
CA ASN A 132 -4.57 -17.75 7.28
C ASN A 132 -3.69 -16.54 7.68
N CYS A 133 -4.08 -15.35 7.24
CA CYS A 133 -3.43 -14.09 7.57
C CYS A 133 -4.45 -12.95 7.48
N LYS A 134 -4.16 -11.81 8.07
CA LYS A 134 -5.00 -10.62 7.92
C LYS A 134 -4.88 -10.09 6.49
N VAL A 135 -6.01 -9.86 5.81
CA VAL A 135 -6.04 -9.28 4.48
C VAL A 135 -6.64 -7.88 4.56
N GLU A 136 -5.96 -6.89 3.99
CA GLU A 136 -6.44 -5.53 3.82
C GLU A 136 -6.55 -5.21 2.34
N LEU A 137 -7.72 -4.75 1.90
CA LEU A 137 -8.03 -4.54 0.50
C LEU A 137 -8.43 -3.09 0.23
N THR A 138 -7.90 -2.54 -0.86
CA THR A 138 -8.33 -1.25 -1.41
C THR A 138 -9.17 -1.49 -2.67
N ASN A 139 -10.22 -0.67 -2.88
CA ASN A 139 -11.05 -0.80 -4.06
C ASN A 139 -10.55 0.10 -5.18
N SER A 140 -10.34 -0.49 -6.35
CA SER A 140 -10.03 0.20 -7.60
C SER A 140 -11.12 -0.10 -8.63
N LEU A 141 -11.45 0.88 -9.47
CA LEU A 141 -12.43 0.70 -10.53
C LEU A 141 -11.75 0.11 -11.77
N ASP A 142 -12.41 -0.89 -12.38
CA ASP A 142 -11.99 -1.48 -13.65
C ASP A 142 -13.22 -1.63 -14.56
N GLU A 143 -13.36 -0.71 -15.49
CA GLU A 143 -14.47 -0.68 -16.46
C GLU A 143 -14.46 -1.86 -17.45
N LYS A 144 -13.35 -2.60 -17.54
CA LYS A 144 -13.25 -3.78 -18.42
C LYS A 144 -13.94 -5.01 -17.84
N LEU A 145 -14.28 -4.99 -16.55
CA LEU A 145 -15.07 -6.06 -15.94
C LEU A 145 -16.51 -5.98 -16.43
N LEU A 146 -17.09 -7.12 -16.81
CA LEU A 146 -18.52 -7.24 -17.15
C LEU A 146 -19.40 -7.34 -15.90
N GLY A 147 -18.81 -7.51 -14.71
CA GLY A 147 -19.47 -7.66 -13.41
C GLY A 147 -18.70 -8.61 -12.49
N GLY A 148 -19.12 -8.61 -11.23
CA GLY A 148 -18.38 -9.31 -10.17
C GLY A 148 -17.18 -8.54 -9.69
N VAL A 149 -16.25 -9.23 -9.02
CA VAL A 149 -15.02 -8.64 -8.47
C VAL A 149 -13.83 -9.52 -8.81
N LYS A 150 -12.66 -8.89 -8.97
CA LYS A 150 -11.36 -9.54 -9.11
C LYS A 150 -10.44 -9.01 -8.02
N VAL A 151 -9.83 -9.89 -7.25
CA VAL A 151 -8.92 -9.50 -6.16
C VAL A 151 -7.51 -9.92 -6.51
N SER A 152 -6.57 -8.99 -6.40
CA SER A 152 -5.14 -9.23 -6.54
C SER A 152 -4.47 -9.05 -5.17
N ILE A 153 -3.78 -10.07 -4.69
CA ILE A 153 -3.00 -10.04 -3.44
C ILE A 153 -1.63 -10.60 -3.77
N GLU A 154 -0.59 -9.77 -3.69
CA GLU A 154 0.75 -10.17 -4.15
C GLU A 154 0.68 -10.77 -5.58
N ASP A 155 1.20 -11.99 -5.77
CA ASP A 155 1.19 -12.70 -7.05
C ASP A 155 -0.08 -13.55 -7.27
N LYS A 156 -1.05 -13.51 -6.35
CA LYS A 156 -2.28 -14.32 -6.42
C LYS A 156 -3.45 -13.49 -6.91
N ILE A 157 -4.18 -14.04 -7.89
CA ILE A 157 -5.40 -13.43 -8.43
C ILE A 157 -6.58 -14.34 -8.08
N PHE A 158 -7.58 -13.76 -7.43
CA PHE A 158 -8.87 -14.38 -7.13
C PHE A 158 -9.91 -13.75 -8.05
N ASP A 159 -10.23 -14.42 -9.16
CA ASP A 159 -11.15 -13.91 -10.17
C ASP A 159 -12.56 -14.43 -9.92
N GLY A 160 -13.42 -13.58 -9.34
CA GLY A 160 -14.85 -13.76 -9.12
C GLY A 160 -15.72 -13.06 -10.17
N SER A 161 -15.15 -12.64 -11.31
CA SER A 161 -15.91 -11.97 -12.38
C SER A 161 -16.95 -12.87 -13.02
N ILE A 162 -18.00 -12.23 -13.57
CA ILE A 162 -19.05 -12.94 -14.34
C ILE A 162 -18.42 -13.64 -15.54
N LYS A 163 -17.46 -13.03 -16.21
CA LYS A 163 -16.75 -13.63 -17.33
C LYS A 163 -16.11 -14.98 -16.97
N ASN A 164 -15.35 -15.01 -15.88
CA ASN A 164 -14.68 -16.23 -15.41
C ASN A 164 -15.70 -17.31 -14.99
N LYS A 165 -16.83 -16.92 -14.38
CA LYS A 165 -17.91 -17.86 -14.03
C LYS A 165 -18.55 -18.49 -15.27
N LEU A 166 -18.80 -17.69 -16.32
CA LEU A 166 -19.34 -18.19 -17.59
C LEU A 166 -18.35 -19.12 -18.31
N GLU A 167 -17.06 -18.77 -18.32
CA GLU A 167 -16.02 -19.64 -18.90
C GLU A 167 -15.96 -20.99 -18.20
N LYS A 168 -15.94 -21.01 -16.87
CA LYS A 168 -15.96 -22.26 -16.08
C LYS A 168 -17.22 -23.09 -16.31
N LEU A 169 -18.40 -22.47 -16.44
CA LEU A 169 -19.63 -23.16 -16.76
C LEU A 169 -19.57 -23.79 -18.17
N LYS A 170 -19.04 -23.04 -19.14
CA LYS A 170 -18.87 -23.55 -20.50
C LYS A 170 -17.92 -24.76 -20.51
N GLU A 171 -16.81 -24.68 -19.82
CA GLU A 171 -15.83 -25.80 -19.70
C GLU A 171 -16.46 -27.02 -19.03
N SER A 172 -17.26 -26.84 -17.97
CA SER A 172 -17.92 -27.94 -17.28
C SER A 172 -18.98 -28.63 -18.15
N LEU A 173 -19.69 -27.87 -19.02
CA LEU A 173 -20.68 -28.43 -19.98
C LEU A 173 -20.00 -29.21 -21.10
N ILE A 174 -18.81 -28.75 -21.54
CA ILE A 174 -18.04 -29.44 -22.60
C ILE A 174 -17.40 -30.72 -22.05
N SER A 175 -16.89 -30.68 -20.82
CA SER A 175 -16.21 -31.82 -20.19
C SER A 175 -17.15 -32.83 -19.54
N GLY A 176 -18.41 -32.47 -19.24
CA GLY A 176 -19.42 -33.35 -18.66
C GLY A 176 -20.28 -34.09 -19.69
N GLY A 177 -19.97 -33.98 -20.97
CA GLY A 177 -20.68 -34.60 -22.07
C GLY A 177 -20.08 -35.93 -22.60
N ASN A 178 -19.29 -36.63 -21.79
CA ASN A 178 -18.80 -38.00 -22.09
C ASN A 178 -19.27 -38.97 -21.02
#